data_899171fefbf9e66e42e609ce6827e7c3
#
_entry.id   899171fefbf9e66e42e609ce6827e7c3
#
_cell.length_a   1.000
_cell.length_b   1.000
_cell.length_c   1.000
_cell.angle_alpha   90.00
_cell.angle_beta   90.00
_cell.angle_gamma   90.00
#
_symmetry.space_group_name_H-M   'P 1'
#
loop_
_entity.id
_entity.type
_entity.pdbx_description
1 polymer ?
#
loop_
_entity_poly.entity_id
_entity_poly.type
_entity_poly.pdbx_seq_one_letter_code
_entity_poly.pdbx_strand_id
1 'polypeptide(L)'
;MPGTLYALANQKGGVGKTTTAINLAACLAEAGARSLLVDLDPQANATSGLGERAGDTSTYDLLDGAPLADVVRHTAYANLDLVPSRPDLAGAVIELAQRDDGESYLAQSLDGARDGYEFIFLDCPPSLGPLTVNALAAADQVLVPVQAEYYALEGLSQLVKSVELVRARLNPRLRIGGVLLTMVDGRTKLSTQVEDEVRKHFGDRVFRTTIPRSVRLAEAPSHGLPVIAYDRRSAGADAYWRAANELVERRASVAVAA
;
A
#
# COMPACT_ATOMS: atom_id res chain seq x y z
N MET A 1 12.98 7.63 14.77
CA MET A 1 12.47 8.37 13.58
C MET A 1 10.95 8.28 13.60
N PRO A 2 10.22 9.32 13.26
CA PRO A 2 8.76 9.24 13.15
C PRO A 2 8.38 8.20 12.10
N GLY A 3 7.18 7.64 12.23
CA GLY A 3 6.66 6.67 11.28
C GLY A 3 6.50 7.24 9.88
N THR A 4 6.59 6.39 8.87
CA THR A 4 6.46 6.77 7.46
C THR A 4 5.16 6.20 6.89
N LEU A 5 4.36 7.06 6.24
CA LEU A 5 3.13 6.68 5.57
C LEU A 5 3.39 6.37 4.09
N TYR A 6 3.01 5.17 3.68
CA TYR A 6 3.12 4.68 2.30
C TYR A 6 1.73 4.44 1.71
N ALA A 7 1.37 5.15 0.64
CA ALA A 7 0.17 4.85 -0.13
C ALA A 7 0.51 3.80 -1.22
N LEU A 8 -0.20 2.68 -1.24
CA LEU A 8 -0.10 1.71 -2.32
C LEU A 8 -1.12 2.06 -3.39
N ALA A 9 -0.68 2.67 -4.47
CA ALA A 9 -1.57 3.19 -5.50
C ALA A 9 -1.20 2.69 -6.90
N ASN A 10 -2.22 2.30 -7.64
CA ASN A 10 -2.19 2.06 -9.08
C ASN A 10 -3.64 2.03 -9.59
N GLN A 11 -3.92 2.68 -10.72
CA GLN A 11 -5.25 2.72 -11.34
C GLN A 11 -5.70 1.36 -11.86
N LYS A 12 -4.75 0.51 -12.27
CA LYS A 12 -5.06 -0.83 -12.77
C LYS A 12 -5.41 -1.76 -11.61
N GLY A 13 -6.56 -2.43 -11.71
CA GLY A 13 -6.95 -3.50 -10.80
C GLY A 13 -6.05 -4.73 -10.98
N GLY A 14 -5.91 -5.54 -9.93
CA GLY A 14 -5.21 -6.82 -10.00
C GLY A 14 -3.68 -6.75 -10.11
N VAL A 15 -3.04 -5.59 -9.95
CA VAL A 15 -1.57 -5.46 -10.00
C VAL A 15 -0.86 -5.85 -8.70
N GLY A 16 -1.59 -6.30 -7.68
CA GLY A 16 -1.03 -6.75 -6.41
C GLY A 16 -0.86 -5.64 -5.37
N LYS A 17 -1.64 -4.55 -5.39
CA LYS A 17 -1.62 -3.49 -4.35
C LYS A 17 -1.86 -4.08 -2.97
N THR A 18 -3.03 -4.65 -2.75
CA THR A 18 -3.43 -5.29 -1.49
C THR A 18 -2.48 -6.39 -1.05
N THR A 19 -2.08 -7.27 -1.99
CA THR A 19 -1.10 -8.33 -1.71
C THR A 19 0.22 -7.73 -1.23
N THR A 20 0.67 -6.63 -1.83
CA THR A 20 1.90 -5.93 -1.44
C THR A 20 1.75 -5.26 -0.08
N ALA A 21 0.62 -4.59 0.18
CA ALA A 21 0.34 -3.94 1.47
C ALA A 21 0.39 -4.95 2.62
N ILE A 22 -0.37 -6.05 2.51
CA ILE A 22 -0.42 -7.12 3.50
C ILE A 22 0.98 -7.70 3.76
N ASN A 23 1.68 -8.08 2.69
CA ASN A 23 2.91 -8.85 2.85
C ASN A 23 4.11 -8.00 3.27
N LEU A 24 4.20 -6.73 2.85
CA LEU A 24 5.20 -5.80 3.37
C LEU A 24 4.95 -5.51 4.85
N ALA A 25 3.71 -5.19 5.24
CA ALA A 25 3.36 -4.93 6.63
C ALA A 25 3.64 -6.15 7.52
N ALA A 26 3.28 -7.36 7.08
CA ALA A 26 3.51 -8.59 7.82
C ALA A 26 5.00 -8.94 7.96
N CYS A 27 5.82 -8.78 6.90
CA CYS A 27 7.26 -9.01 6.96
C CYS A 27 7.95 -8.03 7.92
N LEU A 28 7.59 -6.75 7.87
CA LEU A 28 8.16 -5.72 8.76
C LEU A 28 7.74 -5.96 10.21
N ALA A 29 6.48 -6.32 10.45
CA ALA A 29 5.98 -6.65 11.78
C ALA A 29 6.69 -7.87 12.37
N GLU A 30 6.92 -8.91 11.58
CA GLU A 30 7.68 -10.08 12.01
C GLU A 30 9.16 -9.75 12.28
N ALA A 31 9.73 -8.76 11.58
CA ALA A 31 11.05 -8.20 11.87
C ALA A 31 11.08 -7.32 13.14
N GLY A 32 9.93 -7.11 13.80
CA GLY A 32 9.81 -6.35 15.04
C GLY A 32 9.42 -4.89 14.86
N ALA A 33 9.21 -4.40 13.63
CA ALA A 33 8.78 -3.04 13.38
C ALA A 33 7.26 -2.88 13.56
N ARG A 34 6.82 -1.92 14.38
CA ARG A 34 5.39 -1.63 14.56
C ARG A 34 4.80 -1.10 13.25
N SER A 35 3.86 -1.85 12.69
CA SER A 35 3.24 -1.59 11.39
C SER A 35 1.74 -1.44 11.52
N LEU A 36 1.17 -0.46 10.80
CA LEU A 36 -0.26 -0.27 10.66
C LEU A 36 -0.64 -0.44 9.19
N LEU A 37 -1.67 -1.24 8.92
CA LEU A 37 -2.31 -1.33 7.62
C LEU A 37 -3.69 -0.66 7.69
N VAL A 38 -3.94 0.30 6.81
CA VAL A 38 -5.25 0.97 6.66
C VAL A 38 -5.85 0.51 5.34
N ASP A 39 -6.96 -0.20 5.40
CA ASP A 39 -7.68 -0.68 4.23
C ASP A 39 -8.64 0.41 3.73
N LEU A 40 -8.33 1.01 2.58
CA LEU A 40 -9.12 2.08 1.95
C LEU A 40 -9.95 1.58 0.76
N ASP A 41 -9.99 0.26 0.53
CA ASP A 41 -10.83 -0.31 -0.53
C ASP A 41 -12.17 -0.80 0.05
N PRO A 42 -13.33 -0.32 -0.46
CA PRO A 42 -14.64 -0.83 -0.06
C PRO A 42 -14.82 -2.34 -0.25
N GLN A 43 -13.97 -2.98 -1.07
CA GLN A 43 -13.95 -4.44 -1.22
C GLN A 43 -13.38 -5.17 0.00
N ALA A 44 -12.73 -4.47 0.95
CA ALA A 44 -12.16 -5.00 2.18
C ALA A 44 -11.20 -6.20 1.98
N ASN A 45 -10.43 -6.17 0.88
CA ASN A 45 -9.54 -7.27 0.54
C ASN A 45 -8.30 -7.33 1.45
N ALA A 46 -7.80 -6.20 1.97
CA ALA A 46 -6.71 -6.23 2.94
C ALA A 46 -7.21 -6.73 4.30
N THR A 47 -8.42 -6.36 4.69
CA THR A 47 -9.09 -6.81 5.89
C THR A 47 -9.27 -8.34 5.90
N SER A 48 -9.93 -8.87 4.87
CA SER A 48 -10.16 -10.31 4.75
C SER A 48 -8.86 -11.10 4.53
N GLY A 49 -7.89 -10.51 3.83
CA GLY A 49 -6.59 -11.13 3.57
C GLY A 49 -5.70 -11.28 4.81
N LEU A 50 -6.01 -10.60 5.92
CA LEU A 50 -5.42 -10.80 7.24
C LEU A 50 -6.29 -11.68 8.17
N GLY A 51 -7.38 -12.26 7.64
CA GLY A 51 -8.30 -13.08 8.41
C GLY A 51 -9.26 -12.29 9.30
N GLU A 52 -9.28 -10.97 9.13
CA GLU A 52 -10.09 -10.07 9.93
C GLU A 52 -11.44 -9.79 9.25
N ARG A 53 -12.38 -9.30 10.06
CA ARG A 53 -13.65 -8.74 9.60
C ARG A 53 -13.84 -7.39 10.27
N ALA A 54 -14.35 -6.42 9.54
CA ALA A 54 -14.77 -5.17 10.17
C ALA A 54 -15.90 -5.49 11.16
N GLY A 55 -15.75 -4.98 12.38
CA GLY A 55 -16.84 -5.00 13.37
C GLY A 55 -17.71 -3.75 13.23
N ASP A 56 -17.98 -3.10 14.38
CA ASP A 56 -18.80 -1.88 14.41
C ASP A 56 -18.08 -0.65 13.86
N THR A 57 -16.74 -0.63 13.86
CA THR A 57 -15.92 0.48 13.37
C THR A 57 -15.00 0.06 12.25
N SER A 58 -14.69 1.00 11.33
CA SER A 58 -13.93 0.79 10.10
C SER A 58 -13.23 2.07 9.63
N THR A 59 -12.58 2.02 8.49
CA THR A 59 -12.02 3.18 7.80
C THR A 59 -13.09 4.24 7.47
N TYR A 60 -14.36 3.87 7.30
CA TYR A 60 -15.44 4.82 7.13
C TYR A 60 -15.53 5.73 8.36
N ASP A 61 -15.59 5.15 9.57
CA ASP A 61 -15.69 5.88 10.82
C ASP A 61 -14.46 6.77 11.05
N LEU A 62 -13.26 6.27 10.69
CA LEU A 62 -12.03 7.06 10.73
C LEU A 62 -12.12 8.33 9.85
N LEU A 63 -12.65 8.19 8.63
CA LEU A 63 -12.87 9.32 7.71
C LEU A 63 -14.00 10.24 8.16
N ASP A 64 -14.92 9.75 8.98
CA ASP A 64 -15.99 10.58 9.61
C ASP A 64 -15.54 11.25 10.90
N GLY A 65 -14.27 11.06 11.31
CA GLY A 65 -13.64 11.77 12.44
C GLY A 65 -13.54 10.96 13.73
N ALA A 66 -13.80 9.65 13.70
CA ALA A 66 -13.54 8.79 14.85
C ALA A 66 -12.03 8.78 15.19
N PRO A 67 -11.66 8.79 16.47
CA PRO A 67 -10.28 8.65 16.89
C PRO A 67 -9.65 7.36 16.35
N LEU A 68 -8.39 7.42 15.90
CA LEU A 68 -7.67 6.23 15.39
C LEU A 68 -7.70 5.07 16.38
N ALA A 69 -7.55 5.35 17.68
CA ALA A 69 -7.57 4.34 18.75
C ALA A 69 -8.89 3.54 18.83
N ASP A 70 -10.00 4.11 18.39
CA ASP A 70 -11.32 3.47 18.45
C ASP A 70 -11.59 2.58 17.23
N VAL A 71 -10.81 2.76 16.15
CA VAL A 71 -10.98 2.00 14.89
C VAL A 71 -9.88 0.99 14.63
N VAL A 72 -8.70 1.16 15.24
CA VAL A 72 -7.58 0.21 15.11
C VAL A 72 -7.91 -1.13 15.76
N ARG A 73 -7.52 -2.20 15.10
CA ARG A 73 -7.62 -3.58 15.59
C ARG A 73 -6.25 -4.23 15.61
N HIS A 74 -5.97 -4.93 16.69
CA HIS A 74 -4.83 -5.83 16.77
C HIS A 74 -5.12 -7.07 15.93
N THR A 75 -4.20 -7.42 15.04
CA THR A 75 -4.32 -8.65 14.26
C THR A 75 -3.73 -9.85 15.01
N ALA A 76 -3.87 -11.05 14.44
CA ALA A 76 -3.20 -12.24 14.95
C ALA A 76 -1.66 -12.18 14.86
N TYR A 77 -1.11 -11.17 14.18
CA TYR A 77 0.33 -10.99 13.95
C TYR A 77 0.87 -9.93 14.91
N ALA A 78 1.86 -10.30 15.73
CA ALA A 78 2.52 -9.34 16.60
C ALA A 78 3.08 -8.15 15.81
N ASN A 79 2.97 -6.94 16.36
CA ASN A 79 3.40 -5.68 15.77
C ASN A 79 2.67 -5.27 14.48
N LEU A 80 1.59 -5.96 14.08
CA LEU A 80 0.75 -5.59 12.94
C LEU A 80 -0.66 -5.26 13.41
N ASP A 81 -1.03 -4.01 13.26
CA ASP A 81 -2.39 -3.52 13.50
C ASP A 81 -3.08 -3.20 12.17
N LEU A 82 -4.40 -3.18 12.18
CA LEU A 82 -5.26 -2.97 11.04
C LEU A 82 -6.34 -1.93 11.35
N VAL A 83 -6.57 -0.99 10.43
CA VAL A 83 -7.85 -0.28 10.31
C VAL A 83 -8.65 -0.99 9.22
N PRO A 84 -9.73 -1.71 9.58
CA PRO A 84 -10.46 -2.54 8.63
C PRO A 84 -11.38 -1.71 7.73
N SER A 85 -11.65 -2.20 6.52
CA SER A 85 -12.64 -1.64 5.61
C SER A 85 -13.97 -2.41 5.62
N ARG A 86 -15.01 -1.74 5.15
CA ARG A 86 -16.37 -2.30 4.92
C ARG A 86 -16.95 -1.76 3.61
N PRO A 87 -17.98 -2.44 3.03
CA PRO A 87 -18.63 -1.96 1.82
C PRO A 87 -19.27 -0.58 1.92
N ASP A 88 -19.67 -0.14 3.12
CA ASP A 88 -20.22 1.19 3.36
C ASP A 88 -19.21 2.33 3.12
N LEU A 89 -17.91 2.03 3.13
CA LEU A 89 -16.87 2.98 2.71
C LEU A 89 -17.09 3.53 1.29
N ALA A 90 -17.86 2.83 0.44
CA ALA A 90 -18.30 3.37 -0.85
C ALA A 90 -19.16 4.64 -0.70
N GLY A 91 -19.88 4.79 0.41
CA GLY A 91 -20.65 6.00 0.76
C GLY A 91 -19.74 7.18 1.05
N ALA A 92 -18.63 6.97 1.73
CA ALA A 92 -17.64 8.01 2.03
C ALA A 92 -17.12 8.72 0.77
N VAL A 93 -17.04 8.02 -0.38
CA VAL A 93 -16.63 8.62 -1.66
C VAL A 93 -17.55 9.79 -2.05
N ILE A 94 -18.86 9.65 -1.84
CA ILE A 94 -19.85 10.67 -2.17
C ILE A 94 -19.78 11.80 -1.15
N GLU A 95 -19.67 11.47 0.12
CA GLU A 95 -19.63 12.43 1.22
C GLU A 95 -18.37 13.30 1.19
N LEU A 96 -17.19 12.68 0.99
CA LEU A 96 -15.92 13.39 0.88
C LEU A 96 -15.91 14.36 -0.31
N ALA A 97 -16.56 13.99 -1.43
CA ALA A 97 -16.67 14.87 -2.59
C ALA A 97 -17.55 16.11 -2.36
N GLN A 98 -18.39 16.11 -1.31
CA GLN A 98 -19.29 17.20 -0.96
C GLN A 98 -18.79 18.06 0.21
N ARG A 99 -17.75 17.61 0.92
CA ARG A 99 -17.18 18.32 2.07
C ARG A 99 -16.12 19.32 1.61
N ASP A 100 -16.11 20.48 2.25
CA ASP A 100 -14.97 21.40 2.14
C ASP A 100 -13.72 20.69 2.69
N ASP A 101 -12.61 20.79 1.99
CA ASP A 101 -11.34 20.12 2.33
C ASP A 101 -11.44 18.56 2.42
N GLY A 102 -12.41 17.97 1.70
CA GLY A 102 -12.67 16.52 1.69
C GLY A 102 -11.46 15.63 1.37
N GLU A 103 -10.40 16.20 0.79
CA GLU A 103 -9.15 15.50 0.46
C GLU A 103 -8.17 15.36 1.63
N SER A 104 -8.40 16.04 2.76
CA SER A 104 -7.46 16.10 3.89
C SER A 104 -7.89 15.28 5.12
N TYR A 105 -9.07 14.70 5.12
CA TYR A 105 -9.63 14.01 6.29
C TYR A 105 -8.75 12.86 6.78
N LEU A 106 -8.25 12.01 5.88
CA LEU A 106 -7.37 10.90 6.27
C LEU A 106 -6.04 11.41 6.89
N ALA A 107 -5.50 12.50 6.36
CA ALA A 107 -4.27 13.10 6.91
C ALA A 107 -4.48 13.56 8.35
N GLN A 108 -5.62 14.19 8.64
CA GLN A 108 -6.00 14.63 9.99
C GLN A 108 -6.25 13.45 10.93
N SER A 109 -6.96 12.42 10.47
CA SER A 109 -7.28 11.23 11.27
C SER A 109 -6.06 10.38 11.60
N LEU A 110 -5.01 10.43 10.77
CA LEU A 110 -3.74 9.73 10.99
C LEU A 110 -2.68 10.62 11.65
N ASP A 111 -3.04 11.85 12.05
CA ASP A 111 -2.14 12.69 12.84
C ASP A 111 -1.85 12.00 14.18
N GLY A 112 -0.58 11.93 14.56
CA GLY A 112 -0.14 11.17 15.73
C GLY A 112 0.09 9.66 15.50
N ALA A 113 -0.42 9.04 14.43
CA ALA A 113 -0.14 7.63 14.14
C ALA A 113 1.37 7.34 13.99
N ARG A 114 2.13 8.34 13.52
CA ARG A 114 3.59 8.27 13.35
C ARG A 114 4.38 8.08 14.65
N ASP A 115 3.78 8.41 15.78
CA ASP A 115 4.41 8.23 17.10
C ASP A 115 4.28 6.77 17.59
N GLY A 116 3.23 6.09 17.10
CA GLY A 116 2.90 4.73 17.48
C GLY A 116 3.43 3.66 16.52
N TYR A 117 3.63 3.98 15.27
CA TYR A 117 3.99 3.02 14.21
C TYR A 117 5.20 3.50 13.41
N GLU A 118 6.07 2.55 13.05
CA GLU A 118 7.22 2.84 12.20
C GLU A 118 6.86 2.85 10.71
N PHE A 119 5.93 1.98 10.32
CA PHE A 119 5.44 1.85 8.95
C PHE A 119 3.91 1.88 8.95
N ILE A 120 3.34 2.76 8.11
CA ILE A 120 1.90 2.86 7.94
C ILE A 120 1.62 2.68 6.45
N PHE A 121 0.84 1.64 6.10
CA PHE A 121 0.47 1.32 4.73
C PHE A 121 -1.00 1.65 4.48
N LEU A 122 -1.26 2.41 3.44
CA LEU A 122 -2.59 2.80 2.98
C LEU A 122 -2.91 1.98 1.72
N ASP A 123 -3.74 0.94 1.82
CA ASP A 123 -4.14 0.12 0.68
C ASP A 123 -5.25 0.80 -0.11
N CYS A 124 -4.91 1.37 -1.26
CA CYS A 124 -5.84 2.17 -2.07
C CYS A 124 -6.67 1.31 -3.03
N PRO A 125 -7.94 1.70 -3.29
CA PRO A 125 -8.77 1.08 -4.32
C PRO A 125 -8.16 1.27 -5.72
N PRO A 126 -8.60 0.49 -6.74
CA PRO A 126 -8.09 0.57 -8.11
C PRO A 126 -8.68 1.76 -8.89
N SER A 127 -8.66 2.94 -8.28
CA SER A 127 -9.16 4.19 -8.90
C SER A 127 -8.40 5.39 -8.31
N LEU A 128 -8.40 6.50 -9.02
CA LEU A 128 -7.93 7.80 -8.50
C LEU A 128 -9.11 8.65 -7.98
N GLY A 129 -10.04 8.01 -7.30
CA GLY A 129 -11.17 8.67 -6.65
C GLY A 129 -10.79 9.33 -5.31
N PRO A 130 -11.78 9.91 -4.59
CA PRO A 130 -11.57 10.62 -3.34
C PRO A 130 -10.78 9.86 -2.27
N LEU A 131 -10.98 8.54 -2.13
CA LEU A 131 -10.23 7.72 -1.17
C LEU A 131 -8.73 7.67 -1.50
N THR A 132 -8.38 7.48 -2.78
CA THR A 132 -6.97 7.48 -3.21
C THR A 132 -6.35 8.87 -3.09
N VAL A 133 -7.10 9.93 -3.37
CA VAL A 133 -6.62 11.31 -3.18
C VAL A 133 -6.33 11.58 -1.71
N ASN A 134 -7.22 11.16 -0.79
CA ASN A 134 -6.99 11.23 0.65
C ASN A 134 -5.73 10.47 1.08
N ALA A 135 -5.54 9.25 0.57
CA ALA A 135 -4.34 8.48 0.84
C ALA A 135 -3.06 9.20 0.39
N LEU A 136 -3.07 9.77 -0.82
CA LEU A 136 -1.93 10.53 -1.36
C LEU A 136 -1.70 11.85 -0.60
N ALA A 137 -2.76 12.51 -0.15
CA ALA A 137 -2.66 13.72 0.66
C ALA A 137 -2.02 13.44 2.04
N ALA A 138 -2.29 12.27 2.63
CA ALA A 138 -1.74 11.84 3.91
C ALA A 138 -0.31 11.27 3.82
N ALA A 139 0.04 10.63 2.70
CA ALA A 139 1.25 9.83 2.57
C ALA A 139 2.53 10.66 2.44
N ASP A 140 3.65 10.11 2.91
CA ASP A 140 4.99 10.63 2.61
C ASP A 140 5.46 10.10 1.26
N GLN A 141 5.12 8.84 0.97
CA GLN A 141 5.61 8.14 -0.21
C GLN A 141 4.52 7.29 -0.86
N VAL A 142 4.58 7.21 -2.18
CA VAL A 142 3.76 6.29 -2.97
C VAL A 142 4.59 5.08 -3.35
N LEU A 143 4.14 3.90 -2.96
CA LEU A 143 4.63 2.63 -3.50
C LEU A 143 3.71 2.21 -4.64
N VAL A 144 4.29 1.89 -5.77
CA VAL A 144 3.56 1.60 -7.00
C VAL A 144 3.80 0.15 -7.42
N PRO A 145 2.95 -0.79 -7.02
CA PRO A 145 2.97 -2.15 -7.57
C PRO A 145 2.57 -2.11 -9.04
N VAL A 146 3.38 -2.70 -9.90
CA VAL A 146 3.19 -2.71 -11.35
C VAL A 146 3.35 -4.12 -11.87
N GLN A 147 2.30 -4.66 -12.49
CA GLN A 147 2.40 -5.95 -13.15
C GLN A 147 3.26 -5.84 -14.41
N ALA A 148 4.19 -6.79 -14.61
CA ALA A 148 5.09 -6.81 -15.76
C ALA A 148 4.36 -7.22 -17.06
N GLU A 149 3.46 -6.34 -17.55
CA GLU A 149 2.62 -6.51 -18.75
C GLU A 149 2.70 -5.28 -19.66
N TYR A 150 2.28 -5.44 -20.91
CA TYR A 150 2.44 -4.46 -21.99
C TYR A 150 1.97 -3.02 -21.64
N TYR A 151 0.85 -2.87 -20.94
CA TYR A 151 0.31 -1.56 -20.56
C TYR A 151 0.89 -0.98 -19.26
N ALA A 152 1.95 -1.56 -18.72
CA ALA A 152 2.54 -1.14 -17.44
C ALA A 152 2.98 0.33 -17.44
N LEU A 153 3.66 0.77 -18.50
CA LEU A 153 4.19 2.14 -18.62
C LEU A 153 3.12 3.21 -18.76
N GLU A 154 2.03 2.90 -19.48
CA GLU A 154 0.93 3.85 -19.65
C GLU A 154 0.24 4.15 -18.32
N GLY A 155 -0.15 3.10 -17.58
CA GLY A 155 -0.76 3.24 -16.25
C GLY A 155 0.15 3.95 -15.26
N LEU A 156 1.46 3.66 -15.33
CA LEU A 156 2.45 4.29 -14.47
C LEU A 156 2.62 5.79 -14.78
N SER A 157 2.61 6.17 -16.06
CA SER A 157 2.69 7.57 -16.49
C SER A 157 1.47 8.38 -16.04
N GLN A 158 0.28 7.79 -16.08
CA GLN A 158 -0.94 8.44 -15.59
C GLN A 158 -0.90 8.63 -14.07
N LEU A 159 -0.44 7.63 -13.33
CA LEU A 159 -0.29 7.74 -11.87
C LEU A 159 0.72 8.83 -11.49
N VAL A 160 1.87 8.92 -12.18
CA VAL A 160 2.88 9.97 -11.93
C VAL A 160 2.26 11.35 -12.05
N LYS A 161 1.48 11.62 -13.12
CA LYS A 161 0.78 12.90 -13.29
C LYS A 161 -0.17 13.21 -12.14
N SER A 162 -0.86 12.19 -11.62
CA SER A 162 -1.78 12.36 -10.50
C SER A 162 -1.03 12.64 -9.19
N VAL A 163 0.08 11.95 -8.96
CA VAL A 163 0.96 12.21 -7.81
C VAL A 163 1.51 13.65 -7.88
N GLU A 164 1.93 14.11 -9.06
CA GLU A 164 2.40 15.49 -9.24
C GLU A 164 1.30 16.53 -8.98
N LEU A 165 0.06 16.25 -9.39
CA LEU A 165 -1.07 17.12 -9.11
C LEU A 165 -1.37 17.21 -7.61
N VAL A 166 -1.40 16.07 -6.90
CA VAL A 166 -1.58 16.04 -5.45
C VAL A 166 -0.42 16.75 -4.75
N ARG A 167 0.82 16.52 -5.19
CA ARG A 167 2.00 17.21 -4.64
C ARG A 167 1.92 18.72 -4.80
N ALA A 168 1.43 19.20 -5.93
CA ALA A 168 1.35 20.63 -6.19
C ALA A 168 0.23 21.34 -5.40
N ARG A 169 -0.85 20.64 -5.05
CA ARG A 169 -2.06 21.25 -4.48
C ARG A 169 -2.32 20.89 -3.01
N LEU A 170 -2.01 19.65 -2.60
CA LEU A 170 -2.45 19.11 -1.32
C LEU A 170 -1.27 18.71 -0.42
N ASN A 171 -0.25 18.04 -0.98
CA ASN A 171 0.84 17.47 -0.19
C ASN A 171 2.22 17.70 -0.87
N PRO A 172 2.87 18.84 -0.65
CA PRO A 172 4.17 19.16 -1.27
C PRO A 172 5.29 18.17 -0.93
N ARG A 173 5.14 17.40 0.14
CA ARG A 173 6.15 16.42 0.59
C ARG A 173 6.01 15.06 -0.09
N LEU A 174 4.89 14.79 -0.77
CA LEU A 174 4.62 13.52 -1.42
C LEU A 174 5.70 13.17 -2.46
N ARG A 175 6.23 11.95 -2.40
CA ARG A 175 7.23 11.44 -3.34
C ARG A 175 6.84 10.05 -3.83
N ILE A 176 7.35 9.65 -4.99
CA ILE A 176 7.32 8.26 -5.41
C ILE A 176 8.46 7.54 -4.68
N GLY A 177 8.10 6.74 -3.68
CA GLY A 177 9.03 5.97 -2.85
C GLY A 177 9.58 4.74 -3.54
N GLY A 178 8.82 4.17 -4.48
CA GLY A 178 9.29 3.05 -5.27
C GLY A 178 8.26 2.45 -6.21
N VAL A 179 8.76 1.85 -7.28
CA VAL A 179 7.99 1.03 -8.23
C VAL A 179 8.38 -0.42 -8.00
N LEU A 180 7.41 -1.25 -7.60
CA LEU A 180 7.63 -2.68 -7.35
C LEU A 180 7.02 -3.51 -8.48
N LEU A 181 7.87 -4.18 -9.24
CA LEU A 181 7.42 -5.10 -10.30
C LEU A 181 6.84 -6.36 -9.68
N THR A 182 5.61 -6.68 -10.06
CA THR A 182 4.85 -7.81 -9.56
C THR A 182 4.50 -8.79 -10.66
N MET A 183 4.17 -10.03 -10.27
CA MET A 183 3.79 -11.12 -11.17
C MET A 183 4.79 -11.34 -12.30
N VAL A 184 6.07 -11.11 -12.01
CA VAL A 184 7.15 -11.29 -12.97
C VAL A 184 7.28 -12.77 -13.31
N ASP A 185 7.27 -13.10 -14.61
CA ASP A 185 7.55 -14.42 -15.13
C ASP A 185 8.79 -14.37 -16.02
N GLY A 186 9.95 -14.69 -15.46
CA GLY A 186 11.23 -14.66 -16.15
C GLY A 186 11.35 -15.63 -17.35
N ARG A 187 10.35 -16.51 -17.55
CA ARG A 187 10.30 -17.39 -18.74
C ARG A 187 9.76 -16.67 -19.98
N THR A 188 9.14 -15.52 -19.82
CA THR A 188 8.53 -14.77 -20.91
C THR A 188 9.39 -13.57 -21.32
N LYS A 189 9.64 -13.44 -22.63
CA LYS A 189 10.36 -12.28 -23.18
C LYS A 189 9.64 -10.95 -22.87
N LEU A 190 8.32 -10.98 -22.87
CA LEU A 190 7.51 -9.79 -22.57
C LEU A 190 7.79 -9.26 -21.17
N SER A 191 7.81 -10.14 -20.16
CA SER A 191 8.08 -9.73 -18.77
C SER A 191 9.45 -9.06 -18.63
N THR A 192 10.48 -9.64 -19.28
CA THR A 192 11.83 -9.06 -19.27
C THR A 192 11.87 -7.70 -19.97
N GLN A 193 11.24 -7.58 -21.14
CA GLN A 193 11.18 -6.30 -21.87
C GLN A 193 10.47 -5.20 -21.08
N VAL A 194 9.36 -5.53 -20.42
CA VAL A 194 8.64 -4.56 -19.57
C VAL A 194 9.48 -4.16 -18.36
N GLU A 195 10.16 -5.10 -17.73
CA GLU A 195 11.09 -4.82 -16.62
C GLU A 195 12.19 -3.84 -17.07
N ASP A 196 12.86 -4.11 -18.18
CA ASP A 196 13.92 -3.27 -18.72
C ASP A 196 13.41 -1.84 -19.02
N GLU A 197 12.24 -1.71 -19.65
CA GLU A 197 11.66 -0.41 -19.97
C GLU A 197 11.24 0.37 -18.70
N VAL A 198 10.66 -0.31 -17.69
CA VAL A 198 10.32 0.34 -16.42
C VAL A 198 11.60 0.80 -15.70
N ARG A 199 12.64 -0.03 -15.64
CA ARG A 199 13.93 0.33 -15.05
C ARG A 199 14.61 1.49 -15.78
N LYS A 200 14.55 1.51 -17.10
CA LYS A 200 15.08 2.60 -17.94
C LYS A 200 14.40 3.96 -17.65
N HIS A 201 13.07 3.96 -17.44
CA HIS A 201 12.30 5.19 -17.22
C HIS A 201 12.33 5.69 -15.77
N PHE A 202 12.38 4.79 -14.80
CA PHE A 202 12.26 5.11 -13.38
C PHE A 202 13.57 4.96 -12.59
N GLY A 203 14.60 4.34 -13.19
CA GLY A 203 15.92 4.22 -12.61
C GLY A 203 15.91 3.63 -11.20
N ASP A 204 16.57 4.31 -10.27
CA ASP A 204 16.72 3.88 -8.87
C ASP A 204 15.39 3.85 -8.10
N ARG A 205 14.32 4.42 -8.64
CA ARG A 205 12.98 4.32 -8.04
C ARG A 205 12.40 2.91 -8.18
N VAL A 206 12.87 2.10 -9.12
CA VAL A 206 12.42 0.70 -9.26
C VAL A 206 13.10 -0.13 -8.18
N PHE A 207 12.30 -0.94 -7.45
CA PHE A 207 12.87 -1.91 -6.53
C PHE A 207 13.80 -2.87 -7.28
N ARG A 208 14.94 -3.20 -6.67
CA ARG A 208 15.84 -4.26 -7.17
C ARG A 208 15.12 -5.60 -7.10
N THR A 209 14.33 -5.77 -6.05
CA THR A 209 13.50 -6.95 -5.83
C THR A 209 12.28 -6.93 -6.74
N THR A 210 11.98 -8.07 -7.37
CA THR A 210 10.73 -8.30 -8.10
C THR A 210 9.89 -9.37 -7.42
N ILE A 211 8.57 -9.27 -7.51
CA ILE A 211 7.65 -10.27 -6.97
C ILE A 211 7.25 -11.24 -8.09
N PRO A 212 7.56 -12.53 -7.98
CA PRO A 212 7.26 -13.49 -9.01
C PRO A 212 5.75 -13.79 -9.09
N ARG A 213 5.28 -14.25 -10.24
CA ARG A 213 3.97 -14.89 -10.33
C ARG A 213 3.98 -16.16 -9.49
N SER A 214 3.12 -16.23 -8.48
CA SER A 214 3.11 -17.31 -7.49
C SER A 214 1.68 -17.71 -7.12
N VAL A 215 1.39 -19.00 -7.20
CA VAL A 215 0.10 -19.57 -6.76
C VAL A 215 -0.08 -19.35 -5.25
N ARG A 216 0.99 -19.45 -4.46
CA ARG A 216 0.94 -19.25 -3.01
C ARG A 216 0.51 -17.85 -2.61
N LEU A 217 0.93 -16.83 -3.38
CA LEU A 217 0.47 -15.44 -3.19
C LEU A 217 -1.00 -15.25 -3.53
N ALA A 218 -1.54 -16.04 -4.46
CA ALA A 218 -2.96 -15.99 -4.82
C ALA A 218 -3.83 -16.77 -3.83
N GLU A 219 -3.33 -17.87 -3.26
CA GLU A 219 -4.04 -18.73 -2.31
C GLU A 219 -4.09 -18.13 -0.90
N ALA A 220 -3.00 -17.54 -0.41
CA ALA A 220 -2.85 -17.07 0.97
C ALA A 220 -4.02 -16.19 1.46
N PRO A 221 -4.53 -15.20 0.69
CA PRO A 221 -5.67 -14.39 1.11
C PRO A 221 -6.96 -15.18 1.33
N SER A 222 -7.17 -16.29 0.60
CA SER A 222 -8.36 -17.14 0.81
C SER A 222 -8.35 -17.87 2.15
N HIS A 223 -7.18 -17.95 2.78
CA HIS A 223 -6.99 -18.49 4.12
C HIS A 223 -6.88 -17.39 5.19
N GLY A 224 -7.00 -16.11 4.80
CA GLY A 224 -6.85 -14.98 5.72
C GLY A 224 -5.41 -14.83 6.25
N LEU A 225 -4.41 -15.20 5.47
CA LEU A 225 -3.01 -15.25 5.89
C LEU A 225 -2.12 -14.44 4.94
N PRO A 226 -1.13 -13.67 5.45
CA PRO A 226 -0.02 -13.21 4.63
C PRO A 226 0.81 -14.42 4.17
N VAL A 227 1.50 -14.29 3.03
CA VAL A 227 2.22 -15.43 2.42
C VAL A 227 3.30 -16.00 3.34
N ILE A 228 3.91 -15.18 4.19
CA ILE A 228 4.95 -15.62 5.15
C ILE A 228 4.38 -16.57 6.22
N ALA A 229 3.10 -16.43 6.56
CA ALA A 229 2.40 -17.33 7.47
C ALA A 229 1.81 -18.54 6.73
N TYR A 230 1.37 -18.35 5.48
CA TYR A 230 0.77 -19.40 4.66
C TYR A 230 1.81 -20.41 4.15
N ASP A 231 2.88 -19.93 3.52
CA ASP A 231 3.99 -20.74 3.02
C ASP A 231 5.32 -19.96 3.06
N ARG A 232 5.98 -20.01 4.20
CA ARG A 232 7.22 -19.28 4.48
C ARG A 232 8.38 -19.61 3.51
N ARG A 233 8.35 -20.81 2.92
CA ARG A 233 9.41 -21.28 2.01
C ARG A 233 9.12 -20.99 0.55
N SER A 234 7.98 -20.40 0.24
CA SER A 234 7.62 -20.07 -1.13
C SER A 234 8.48 -18.95 -1.69
N ALA A 235 8.67 -18.94 -3.02
CA ALA A 235 9.35 -17.85 -3.71
C ALA A 235 8.66 -16.50 -3.49
N GLY A 236 7.34 -16.49 -3.29
CA GLY A 236 6.57 -15.28 -2.96
C GLY A 236 6.92 -14.72 -1.59
N ALA A 237 7.05 -15.57 -0.58
CA ALA A 237 7.44 -15.17 0.78
C ALA A 237 8.87 -14.59 0.79
N ASP A 238 9.82 -15.29 0.16
CA ASP A 238 11.20 -14.81 0.04
C ASP A 238 11.29 -13.47 -0.70
N ALA A 239 10.52 -13.29 -1.77
CA ALA A 239 10.49 -12.04 -2.51
C ALA A 239 9.94 -10.88 -1.66
N TYR A 240 8.88 -11.08 -0.87
CA TYR A 240 8.37 -10.03 0.02
C TYR A 240 9.31 -9.73 1.18
N TRP A 241 10.02 -10.71 1.73
CA TRP A 241 11.08 -10.47 2.70
C TRP A 241 12.18 -9.56 2.12
N ARG A 242 12.65 -9.86 0.91
CA ARG A 242 13.65 -9.01 0.24
C ARG A 242 13.11 -7.61 -0.04
N ALA A 243 11.86 -7.50 -0.49
CA ALA A 243 11.22 -6.20 -0.75
C ALA A 243 11.06 -5.38 0.54
N ALA A 244 10.70 -6.01 1.66
CA ALA A 244 10.62 -5.35 2.96
C ALA A 244 11.98 -4.83 3.44
N ASN A 245 13.03 -5.64 3.33
CA ASN A 245 14.40 -5.20 3.65
C ASN A 245 14.83 -4.03 2.77
N GLU A 246 14.58 -4.10 1.46
CA GLU A 246 14.87 -3.00 0.54
C GLU A 246 14.08 -1.73 0.88
N LEU A 247 12.83 -1.84 1.35
CA LEU A 247 12.04 -0.70 1.80
C LEU A 247 12.67 -0.02 3.03
N VAL A 248 13.19 -0.79 3.98
CA VAL A 248 13.92 -0.28 5.15
C VAL A 248 15.18 0.49 4.73
N GLU A 249 15.97 -0.06 3.79
CA GLU A 249 17.16 0.60 3.25
C GLU A 249 16.81 1.93 2.58
N ARG A 250 15.75 1.95 1.77
CA ARG A 250 15.26 3.16 1.08
C ARG A 250 14.79 4.23 2.07
N ARG A 251 14.06 3.83 3.12
CA ARG A 251 13.64 4.74 4.20
C ARG A 251 14.83 5.41 4.88
N ALA A 252 15.86 4.64 5.21
CA ALA A 252 17.06 5.15 5.84
C ALA A 252 17.80 6.16 4.94
N SER A 253 17.89 5.89 3.64
CA SER A 253 18.54 6.78 2.67
C SER A 253 17.83 8.13 2.53
N VAL A 254 16.49 8.15 2.59
CA VAL A 254 15.71 9.40 2.55
C VAL A 254 15.93 10.24 3.80
N ALA A 255 16.05 9.61 4.97
CA ALA A 255 16.28 10.31 6.24
C ALA A 255 17.66 10.98 6.33
N VAL A 256 18.66 10.47 5.60
CA VAL A 256 20.02 11.05 5.55
C VAL A 256 20.08 12.22 4.56
N ALA A 257 19.19 12.28 3.57
CA ALA A 257 19.17 13.31 2.52
C ALA A 257 18.26 14.50 2.83
N ALA A 258 17.50 14.46 3.92
CA ALA A 258 16.58 15.50 4.40
C ALA A 258 17.18 16.30 5.53
#